data_740f8345b6ce22c661b24dc77b0bec3a
#
_entry.id   740f8345b6ce22c661b24dc77b0bec3a
#
_cell.length_a   1.000
_cell.length_b   1.000
_cell.length_c   1.000
_cell.angle_alpha   90.00
_cell.angle_beta   90.00
_cell.angle_gamma   90.00
#
_symmetry.space_group_name_H-M   'P 1'
#
loop_
_entity.id
_entity.type
_entity.pdbx_description
1 polymer ?
#
loop_
_entity_poly.entity_id
_entity_poly.type
_entity_poly.pdbx_seq_one_letter_code
_entity_poly.pdbx_strand_id
1 'polypeptide(L)'
;MLPHTYHQFYPPYEQQRNLNYYPQQLNYYDPYQGFYEQPIYEDPFDWRANWREWEDLGAPPRGMKGSPAVSSWQANRLDTFVRGENDRMYHKWWNGSRWSNWEDLGAPRRGLRSSPTAVSWGPNRIDTFVRGNRDTLWHKWWDGSRWNEWEDLGGPPRGFKGDPTVASWQANRLDVFVQGNDNNLWHKWWDGSRWSQWENLGAPRGGLRDSPGAVSWGPNRIDCFVRGNNDRMWHKWWNGSRWSNWEDLGSPPRGFEGAPAASSWAPNRIDTFVRGDNNNMWHKWWNGSRWSNWEDLGAPRGGVRSSPGAVSWGRNRVDAFVRGRNDHMWHKWYA
;
A
#
# COMPACT_ATOMS: atom_id res chain seq x y z
N MET A 1 -61.32 -9.65 13.96
CA MET A 1 -60.66 -8.39 14.30
C MET A 1 -59.50 -8.23 13.37
N LEU A 2 -59.53 -7.22 12.51
CA LEU A 2 -58.68 -7.03 11.36
C LEU A 2 -57.31 -6.38 11.72
N PRO A 3 -56.23 -6.62 10.98
CA PRO A 3 -54.91 -6.05 11.25
C PRO A 3 -54.73 -4.66 10.63
N HIS A 4 -53.93 -3.82 11.31
CA HIS A 4 -53.57 -2.46 10.88
C HIS A 4 -52.48 -2.49 9.82
N THR A 5 -52.77 -1.85 8.68
CA THR A 5 -51.86 -1.53 7.58
C THR A 5 -51.04 -0.28 7.91
N TYR A 6 -49.70 -0.36 7.80
CA TYR A 6 -48.82 0.81 7.80
C TYR A 6 -48.60 1.30 6.36
N HIS A 7 -48.97 2.55 6.07
CA HIS A 7 -48.68 3.27 4.84
C HIS A 7 -47.29 3.92 4.98
N GLN A 8 -46.38 3.61 4.07
CA GLN A 8 -45.16 4.38 3.83
C GLN A 8 -45.48 5.58 2.94
N PHE A 9 -45.15 6.77 3.43
CA PHE A 9 -45.14 8.02 2.64
C PHE A 9 -43.79 8.18 1.93
N TYR A 10 -43.82 8.32 0.61
CA TYR A 10 -42.70 8.84 -0.21
C TYR A 10 -43.00 10.30 -0.56
N PRO A 11 -42.03 11.24 -0.42
CA PRO A 11 -42.16 12.58 -1.00
C PRO A 11 -41.72 12.61 -2.46
N PRO A 12 -42.21 13.57 -3.26
CA PRO A 12 -42.03 13.58 -4.73
C PRO A 12 -40.67 14.09 -5.19
N TYR A 13 -40.28 13.57 -6.35
CA TYR A 13 -39.12 13.94 -7.14
C TYR A 13 -39.21 15.41 -7.58
N GLU A 14 -38.15 16.19 -7.30
CA GLU A 14 -37.86 17.40 -8.06
C GLU A 14 -36.41 17.33 -8.59
N GLN A 15 -36.32 17.77 -9.84
CA GLN A 15 -35.14 17.73 -10.71
C GLN A 15 -33.98 18.59 -10.19
N GLN A 16 -32.77 18.05 -10.15
CA GLN A 16 -31.56 18.84 -10.27
C GLN A 16 -30.58 18.21 -11.26
N ARG A 17 -30.09 19.08 -12.14
CA ARG A 17 -29.28 18.82 -13.33
C ARG A 17 -27.83 18.50 -12.98
N ASN A 18 -27.28 17.55 -13.72
CA ASN A 18 -25.88 17.44 -14.13
C ASN A 18 -24.78 17.56 -13.06
N LEU A 19 -24.48 16.43 -12.42
CA LEU A 19 -23.12 16.09 -12.03
C LEU A 19 -22.88 14.66 -12.53
N ASN A 20 -21.84 14.49 -13.33
CA ASN A 20 -21.41 13.18 -13.82
C ASN A 20 -21.02 12.29 -12.64
N TYR A 21 -21.98 11.55 -12.12
CA TYR A 21 -21.77 10.47 -11.17
C TYR A 21 -21.41 9.22 -11.98
N TYR A 22 -20.16 8.77 -11.91
CA TYR A 22 -19.82 7.41 -12.31
C TYR A 22 -20.37 6.47 -11.24
N PRO A 23 -21.29 5.55 -11.57
CA PRO A 23 -21.78 4.58 -10.61
C PRO A 23 -20.66 3.62 -10.26
N GLN A 24 -20.35 3.49 -8.98
CA GLN A 24 -19.67 2.30 -8.46
C GLN A 24 -20.57 1.11 -8.79
N GLN A 25 -20.15 0.25 -9.71
CA GLN A 25 -20.84 -1.01 -9.94
C GLN A 25 -20.65 -1.90 -8.71
N LEU A 26 -21.69 -1.95 -7.90
CA LEU A 26 -21.89 -3.02 -6.94
C LEU A 26 -22.14 -4.29 -7.77
N ASN A 27 -21.17 -5.18 -7.83
CA ASN A 27 -21.33 -6.50 -8.41
C ASN A 27 -22.31 -7.29 -7.53
N TYR A 28 -23.55 -7.43 -8.00
CA TYR A 28 -24.48 -8.41 -7.46
C TYR A 28 -23.99 -9.82 -7.82
N TYR A 29 -23.82 -10.65 -6.79
CA TYR A 29 -23.54 -12.07 -6.96
C TYR A 29 -24.85 -12.77 -7.39
N ASP A 30 -24.91 -13.26 -8.61
CA ASP A 30 -25.94 -14.18 -9.08
C ASP A 30 -25.45 -15.62 -8.90
N PRO A 31 -26.05 -16.44 -8.03
CA PRO A 31 -25.59 -17.79 -7.75
C PRO A 31 -25.81 -18.79 -8.88
N TYR A 32 -26.46 -18.41 -9.99
CA TYR A 32 -26.80 -19.30 -11.10
C TYR A 32 -26.08 -19.01 -12.42
N GLN A 33 -25.28 -17.95 -12.49
CA GLN A 33 -24.44 -17.67 -13.65
C GLN A 33 -22.98 -17.70 -13.25
N GLY A 34 -22.23 -18.68 -13.75
CA GLY A 34 -20.78 -18.78 -13.57
C GLY A 34 -20.06 -17.50 -13.99
N PHE A 35 -18.87 -17.30 -13.42
CA PHE A 35 -18.01 -16.16 -13.75
C PHE A 35 -17.80 -16.09 -15.28
N TYR A 36 -18.48 -15.18 -15.94
CA TYR A 36 -18.10 -14.76 -17.27
C TYR A 36 -16.95 -13.76 -17.08
N GLU A 37 -15.74 -14.19 -17.42
CA GLU A 37 -14.63 -13.29 -17.64
C GLU A 37 -15.04 -12.33 -18.75
N GLN A 38 -15.40 -11.11 -18.38
CA GLN A 38 -15.44 -10.01 -19.36
C GLN A 38 -14.02 -9.89 -19.90
N PRO A 39 -13.81 -9.99 -21.21
CA PRO A 39 -12.50 -9.75 -21.77
C PRO A 39 -12.10 -8.33 -21.34
N ILE A 40 -10.96 -8.23 -20.67
CA ILE A 40 -10.29 -6.95 -20.43
C ILE A 40 -9.89 -6.48 -21.82
N TYR A 41 -10.72 -5.64 -22.44
CA TYR A 41 -10.29 -4.83 -23.56
C TYR A 41 -9.23 -3.89 -22.98
N GLU A 42 -7.96 -4.29 -23.04
CA GLU A 42 -6.89 -3.32 -23.08
C GLU A 42 -7.25 -2.43 -24.26
N ASP A 43 -7.60 -1.17 -23.99
CA ASP A 43 -7.65 -0.16 -25.03
C ASP A 43 -6.22 -0.08 -25.58
N PRO A 44 -5.94 -0.60 -26.79
CA PRO A 44 -4.58 -0.65 -27.30
C PRO A 44 -4.02 0.74 -27.62
N PHE A 45 -4.75 1.82 -27.33
CA PHE A 45 -4.47 3.18 -27.76
C PHE A 45 -4.63 4.26 -26.68
N ASP A 46 -4.42 3.96 -25.39
CA ASP A 46 -4.14 5.07 -24.49
C ASP A 46 -2.66 5.51 -24.62
N TRP A 47 -2.35 6.07 -25.79
CA TRP A 47 -1.05 6.68 -26.11
C TRP A 47 -0.71 7.89 -25.22
N ARG A 48 -1.57 8.24 -24.26
CA ARG A 48 -1.41 9.36 -23.33
C ARG A 48 -0.91 8.92 -21.96
N ALA A 49 -1.10 7.67 -21.57
CA ALA A 49 -0.67 7.18 -20.29
C ALA A 49 0.86 6.89 -20.31
N ASN A 50 1.61 7.71 -19.60
CA ASN A 50 3.06 7.61 -19.49
C ASN A 50 3.52 7.95 -18.09
N TRP A 51 4.71 7.43 -17.72
CA TRP A 51 5.40 7.86 -16.53
C TRP A 51 5.82 9.32 -16.67
N ARG A 52 5.41 10.15 -15.71
CA ARG A 52 5.82 11.55 -15.61
C ARG A 52 7.22 11.69 -15.02
N GLU A 53 7.83 12.87 -15.18
CA GLU A 53 9.14 13.16 -14.61
C GLU A 53 9.09 13.22 -13.08
N TRP A 54 10.27 13.11 -12.45
CA TRP A 54 10.39 13.16 -11.00
C TRP A 54 10.09 14.58 -10.46
N GLU A 55 9.20 14.66 -9.48
CA GLU A 55 8.83 15.87 -8.74
C GLU A 55 9.48 15.86 -7.36
N ASP A 56 10.15 16.95 -6.96
CA ASP A 56 10.72 17.10 -5.61
C ASP A 56 9.66 17.68 -4.66
N LEU A 57 9.25 16.92 -3.68
CA LEU A 57 8.25 17.32 -2.66
C LEU A 57 8.86 17.86 -1.38
N GLY A 58 10.18 18.02 -1.35
CA GLY A 58 10.91 18.48 -0.17
C GLY A 58 10.96 17.44 0.94
N ALA A 59 11.30 17.89 2.14
CA ALA A 59 11.43 17.06 3.32
C ALA A 59 10.87 17.76 4.56
N PRO A 60 10.55 17.02 5.65
CA PRO A 60 10.31 17.62 6.95
C PRO A 60 11.57 18.30 7.47
N PRO A 61 11.47 19.11 8.56
CA PRO A 61 12.63 19.76 9.14
C PRO A 61 13.80 18.81 9.40
N ARG A 62 14.99 19.17 8.91
CA ARG A 62 16.24 18.38 8.97
C ARG A 62 16.33 17.18 8.03
N GLY A 63 15.33 16.95 7.16
CA GLY A 63 15.34 15.82 6.23
C GLY A 63 14.54 14.61 6.71
N MET A 64 14.50 13.59 5.87
CA MET A 64 13.87 12.32 6.17
C MET A 64 14.86 11.16 6.09
N LYS A 65 14.57 10.09 6.82
CA LYS A 65 15.29 8.82 6.74
C LYS A 65 14.34 7.67 6.48
N GLY A 66 14.89 6.57 5.95
CA GLY A 66 14.08 5.41 5.55
C GLY A 66 13.29 5.65 4.27
N SER A 67 12.19 4.94 4.16
CA SER A 67 11.32 4.89 2.97
C SER A 67 10.04 5.69 3.20
N PRO A 68 9.49 6.38 2.18
CA PRO A 68 8.16 6.96 2.26
C PRO A 68 7.09 5.88 2.23
N ALA A 69 6.01 6.08 2.95
CA ALA A 69 4.75 5.36 2.81
C ALA A 69 3.71 6.27 2.17
N VAL A 70 2.74 5.66 1.51
CA VAL A 70 1.64 6.41 0.89
C VAL A 70 0.35 5.63 0.95
N SER A 71 -0.76 6.35 1.05
CA SER A 71 -2.11 5.85 1.09
C SER A 71 -3.04 6.80 0.34
N SER A 72 -4.20 6.32 -0.07
CA SER A 72 -5.26 7.12 -0.66
C SER A 72 -6.63 6.59 -0.25
N TRP A 73 -7.56 7.45 0.16
CA TRP A 73 -8.94 7.05 0.48
C TRP A 73 -9.95 7.40 -0.60
N GLN A 74 -9.55 8.16 -1.60
CA GLN A 74 -10.41 8.57 -2.72
C GLN A 74 -9.60 9.04 -3.91
N ALA A 75 -10.26 9.16 -5.05
CA ALA A 75 -9.67 9.76 -6.24
C ALA A 75 -9.08 11.14 -5.96
N ASN A 76 -7.91 11.39 -6.54
CA ASN A 76 -7.20 12.67 -6.45
C ASN A 76 -6.78 13.08 -5.02
N ARG A 77 -6.64 12.11 -4.12
CA ARG A 77 -6.11 12.27 -2.78
C ARG A 77 -4.87 11.39 -2.60
N LEU A 78 -3.82 11.94 -2.03
CA LEU A 78 -2.63 11.20 -1.62
C LEU A 78 -2.23 11.63 -0.21
N ASP A 79 -1.92 10.69 0.64
CA ASP A 79 -1.43 10.90 2.00
C ASP A 79 -0.09 10.20 2.18
N THR A 80 0.98 10.96 2.34
CA THR A 80 2.34 10.45 2.43
C THR A 80 2.89 10.57 3.84
N PHE A 81 3.63 9.57 4.27
CA PHE A 81 4.20 9.48 5.62
C PHE A 81 5.68 9.16 5.54
N VAL A 82 6.47 9.87 6.33
CA VAL A 82 7.92 9.66 6.41
C VAL A 82 8.41 9.68 7.86
N ARG A 83 9.54 9.02 8.11
CA ARG A 83 10.28 9.18 9.35
C ARG A 83 11.26 10.33 9.20
N GLY A 84 11.13 11.36 10.02
CA GLY A 84 12.08 12.47 10.09
C GLY A 84 13.37 12.09 10.81
N GLU A 85 14.40 12.93 10.70
CA GLU A 85 15.69 12.74 11.36
C GLU A 85 15.59 12.68 12.91
N ASN A 86 14.54 13.25 13.46
CA ASN A 86 14.23 13.23 14.90
C ASN A 86 13.43 12.00 15.36
N ASP A 87 13.30 10.97 14.51
CA ASP A 87 12.53 9.74 14.79
C ASP A 87 11.04 9.97 15.08
N ARG A 88 10.45 10.99 14.48
CA ARG A 88 9.02 11.28 14.52
C ARG A 88 8.40 11.01 13.16
N MET A 89 7.11 10.68 13.14
CA MET A 89 6.35 10.53 11.90
C MET A 89 5.88 11.89 11.40
N TYR A 90 6.12 12.17 10.13
CA TYR A 90 5.63 13.35 9.44
C TYR A 90 4.68 12.96 8.34
N HIS A 91 3.66 13.79 8.12
CA HIS A 91 2.59 13.62 7.14
C HIS A 91 2.56 14.81 6.18
N LYS A 92 2.32 14.53 4.91
CA LYS A 92 2.10 15.52 3.85
C LYS A 92 1.08 14.95 2.88
N TRP A 93 0.10 15.75 2.46
CA TRP A 93 -0.97 15.27 1.59
C TRP A 93 -1.22 16.16 0.37
N TRP A 94 -1.66 15.51 -0.68
CA TRP A 94 -2.24 16.12 -1.87
C TRP A 94 -3.76 16.18 -1.74
N ASN A 95 -4.36 17.34 -1.95
CA ASN A 95 -5.81 17.56 -1.81
C ASN A 95 -6.55 17.66 -3.14
N GLY A 96 -5.92 17.26 -4.25
CA GLY A 96 -6.46 17.40 -5.60
C GLY A 96 -5.95 18.63 -6.36
N SER A 97 -5.34 19.60 -5.67
CA SER A 97 -4.84 20.84 -6.30
C SER A 97 -3.46 21.26 -5.81
N ARG A 98 -3.11 20.94 -4.59
CA ARG A 98 -1.82 21.31 -3.99
C ARG A 98 -1.40 20.36 -2.89
N TRP A 99 -0.09 20.25 -2.67
CA TRP A 99 0.50 19.60 -1.52
C TRP A 99 0.39 20.48 -0.27
N SER A 100 0.10 19.88 0.88
CA SER A 100 0.16 20.54 2.17
C SER A 100 1.60 20.84 2.59
N ASN A 101 1.77 21.56 3.70
CA ASN A 101 3.01 21.55 4.46
C ASN A 101 3.17 20.20 5.20
N TRP A 102 4.38 19.93 5.70
CA TRP A 102 4.64 18.79 6.57
C TRP A 102 4.00 18.99 7.95
N GLU A 103 3.23 18.00 8.39
CA GLU A 103 2.61 17.92 9.71
C GLU A 103 3.37 16.91 10.56
N ASP A 104 3.68 17.26 11.82
CA ASP A 104 4.34 16.35 12.77
C ASP A 104 3.29 15.53 13.54
N LEU A 105 3.21 14.24 13.30
CA LEU A 105 2.29 13.31 13.96
C LEU A 105 2.87 12.64 15.20
N GLY A 106 4.04 13.06 15.62
CA GLY A 106 4.67 12.52 16.82
C GLY A 106 5.33 11.15 16.61
N ALA A 107 5.49 10.46 17.72
CA ALA A 107 6.11 9.15 17.76
C ALA A 107 5.62 8.35 18.98
N PRO A 108 5.65 7.00 18.92
CA PRO A 108 5.53 6.20 20.13
C PRO A 108 6.71 6.47 21.05
N ARG A 109 6.57 6.06 22.31
CA ARG A 109 7.62 6.27 23.32
C ARG A 109 9.00 5.81 22.81
N ARG A 110 9.99 6.69 22.86
CA ARG A 110 11.37 6.52 22.38
C ARG A 110 11.56 6.53 20.85
N GLY A 111 10.60 7.07 20.11
CA GLY A 111 10.72 7.31 18.67
C GLY A 111 10.47 6.10 17.78
N LEU A 112 10.42 6.35 16.49
CA LEU A 112 10.30 5.34 15.45
C LEU A 112 11.63 4.60 15.25
N ARG A 113 11.55 3.28 15.02
CA ARG A 113 12.69 2.42 14.66
C ARG A 113 12.64 1.91 13.24
N SER A 114 11.59 2.25 12.49
CA SER A 114 11.37 1.88 11.10
C SER A 114 10.83 3.05 10.30
N SER A 115 10.79 2.89 8.98
CA SER A 115 9.88 3.67 8.13
C SER A 115 8.43 3.36 8.49
N PRO A 116 7.48 4.30 8.29
CA PRO A 116 6.07 4.01 8.40
C PRO A 116 5.57 3.15 7.23
N THR A 117 4.40 2.53 7.40
CA THR A 117 3.52 2.08 6.33
C THR A 117 2.14 2.64 6.54
N ALA A 118 1.35 2.76 5.47
CA ALA A 118 0.02 3.34 5.53
C ALA A 118 -0.95 2.64 4.57
N VAL A 119 -2.21 2.57 4.97
CA VAL A 119 -3.31 2.07 4.14
C VAL A 119 -4.59 2.83 4.47
N SER A 120 -5.51 2.89 3.51
CA SER A 120 -6.89 3.30 3.73
C SER A 120 -7.83 2.14 3.33
N TRP A 121 -8.83 1.89 4.15
CA TRP A 121 -9.89 0.93 3.86
C TRP A 121 -11.25 1.61 3.59
N GLY A 122 -11.27 2.93 3.55
CA GLY A 122 -12.49 3.69 3.26
C GLY A 122 -12.29 5.19 3.33
N PRO A 123 -13.29 5.97 2.91
CA PRO A 123 -13.24 7.43 2.95
C PRO A 123 -12.92 7.98 4.34
N ASN A 124 -12.06 8.98 4.39
CA ASN A 124 -11.63 9.64 5.64
C ASN A 124 -11.03 8.69 6.69
N ARG A 125 -10.47 7.57 6.25
CA ARG A 125 -9.76 6.64 7.12
C ARG A 125 -8.33 6.43 6.63
N ILE A 126 -7.35 6.54 7.53
CA ILE A 126 -5.97 6.13 7.29
C ILE A 126 -5.48 5.37 8.53
N ASP A 127 -4.84 4.26 8.29
CA ASP A 127 -4.16 3.48 9.31
C ASP A 127 -2.67 3.45 9.01
N THR A 128 -1.83 3.81 9.98
CA THR A 128 -0.37 3.86 9.86
C THR A 128 0.28 2.95 10.89
N PHE A 129 1.34 2.27 10.47
CA PHE A 129 2.08 1.36 11.34
C PHE A 129 3.57 1.63 11.27
N VAL A 130 4.23 1.45 12.42
CA VAL A 130 5.68 1.58 12.56
C VAL A 130 6.22 0.50 13.50
N ARG A 131 7.50 0.21 13.39
CA ARG A 131 8.22 -0.50 14.45
C ARG A 131 8.70 0.52 15.47
N GLY A 132 8.35 0.28 16.73
CA GLY A 132 8.82 1.07 17.85
C GLY A 132 9.99 0.43 18.57
N ASN A 133 10.31 0.98 19.71
CA ASN A 133 11.30 0.41 20.63
C ASN A 133 10.79 -0.95 21.15
N ARG A 134 11.67 -1.92 21.39
CA ARG A 134 11.41 -3.33 21.73
C ARG A 134 10.92 -4.19 20.57
N ASP A 135 11.06 -3.68 19.32
CA ASP A 135 10.66 -4.41 18.11
C ASP A 135 9.21 -4.86 18.13
N THR A 136 8.33 -3.97 18.63
CA THR A 136 6.87 -4.13 18.60
C THR A 136 6.25 -3.24 17.54
N LEU A 137 5.08 -3.66 17.05
CA LEU A 137 4.28 -2.95 16.07
C LEU A 137 3.45 -1.89 16.78
N TRP A 138 3.53 -0.66 16.32
CA TRP A 138 2.75 0.46 16.81
C TRP A 138 1.82 0.96 15.72
N HIS A 139 0.60 1.31 16.10
CA HIS A 139 -0.48 1.74 15.25
C HIS A 139 -0.95 3.15 15.63
N LYS A 140 -1.24 3.97 14.61
CA LYS A 140 -1.86 5.28 14.72
C LYS A 140 -2.79 5.49 13.55
N TRP A 141 -3.99 6.03 13.77
CA TRP A 141 -4.95 6.19 12.70
C TRP A 141 -5.69 7.53 12.73
N TRP A 142 -6.10 7.95 11.54
CA TRP A 142 -7.04 9.03 11.31
C TRP A 142 -8.46 8.47 11.26
N ASP A 143 -9.38 9.03 12.05
CA ASP A 143 -10.76 8.55 12.17
C ASP A 143 -11.77 9.38 11.37
N GLY A 144 -11.29 10.30 10.53
CA GLY A 144 -12.08 11.27 9.77
C GLY A 144 -12.15 12.66 10.42
N SER A 145 -11.75 12.79 11.69
CA SER A 145 -11.77 14.04 12.44
C SER A 145 -10.45 14.35 13.14
N ARG A 146 -9.73 13.34 13.62
CA ARG A 146 -8.47 13.49 14.35
C ARG A 146 -7.56 12.28 14.20
N TRP A 147 -6.28 12.49 14.43
CA TRP A 147 -5.31 11.43 14.67
C TRP A 147 -5.47 10.88 16.09
N ASN A 148 -5.66 9.55 16.20
CA ASN A 148 -5.71 8.86 17.49
C ASN A 148 -4.32 8.69 18.10
N GLU A 149 -4.24 8.31 19.36
CA GLU A 149 -2.97 8.07 20.03
C GLU A 149 -2.30 6.77 19.53
N TRP A 150 -1.00 6.65 19.80
CA TRP A 150 -0.25 5.47 19.46
C TRP A 150 -0.67 4.25 20.29
N GLU A 151 -0.94 3.13 19.64
CA GLU A 151 -1.34 1.84 20.23
C GLU A 151 -0.23 0.80 19.99
N ASP A 152 0.21 0.07 21.04
CA ASP A 152 1.18 -1.02 20.93
C ASP A 152 0.46 -2.35 20.66
N LEU A 153 0.70 -2.93 19.49
CA LEU A 153 0.10 -4.20 19.05
C LEU A 153 1.00 -5.43 19.30
N GLY A 154 2.10 -5.24 20.02
CA GLY A 154 3.07 -6.29 20.27
C GLY A 154 3.89 -6.68 19.04
N GLY A 155 4.61 -7.78 19.14
CA GLY A 155 5.42 -8.33 18.05
C GLY A 155 5.27 -9.83 17.92
N PRO A 156 5.76 -10.44 16.82
CA PRO A 156 5.87 -11.90 16.74
C PRO A 156 6.87 -12.42 17.79
N PRO A 157 6.90 -13.72 18.06
CA PRO A 157 7.90 -14.31 18.94
C PRO A 157 9.31 -13.85 18.53
N ARG A 158 10.09 -13.36 19.50
CA ARG A 158 11.43 -12.76 19.31
C ARG A 158 11.46 -11.40 18.62
N GLY A 159 10.29 -10.74 18.37
CA GLY A 159 10.22 -9.44 17.70
C GLY A 159 10.43 -9.50 16.19
N PHE A 160 10.54 -8.34 15.58
CA PHE A 160 10.75 -8.21 14.13
C PHE A 160 11.73 -7.10 13.80
N LYS A 161 12.23 -7.09 12.58
CA LYS A 161 13.17 -6.11 12.04
C LYS A 161 12.62 -5.46 10.77
N GLY A 162 13.29 -4.39 10.34
CA GLY A 162 12.87 -3.64 9.15
C GLY A 162 11.58 -2.85 9.36
N ASP A 163 10.91 -2.59 8.26
CA ASP A 163 9.69 -1.82 8.17
C ASP A 163 8.46 -2.75 8.10
N PRO A 164 7.34 -2.46 8.76
CA PRO A 164 6.09 -3.18 8.53
C PRO A 164 5.51 -2.81 7.16
N THR A 165 4.64 -3.67 6.62
CA THR A 165 3.76 -3.34 5.49
C THR A 165 2.32 -3.69 5.82
N VAL A 166 1.37 -3.02 5.16
CA VAL A 166 -0.06 -3.21 5.40
C VAL A 166 -0.84 -3.20 4.11
N ALA A 167 -1.86 -4.05 4.04
CA ALA A 167 -2.87 -4.07 2.98
C ALA A 167 -4.27 -4.16 3.58
N SER A 168 -5.28 -3.83 2.78
CA SER A 168 -6.68 -3.99 3.13
C SER A 168 -7.46 -4.39 1.89
N TRP A 169 -8.35 -5.38 1.99
CA TRP A 169 -9.22 -5.79 0.87
C TRP A 169 -10.67 -5.32 1.00
N GLN A 170 -11.04 -4.75 2.14
CA GLN A 170 -12.39 -4.26 2.41
C GLN A 170 -12.42 -3.31 3.60
N ALA A 171 -13.53 -2.60 3.74
CA ALA A 171 -13.75 -1.75 4.90
C ALA A 171 -13.59 -2.53 6.21
N ASN A 172 -12.94 -1.89 7.17
CA ASN A 172 -12.72 -2.41 8.53
C ASN A 172 -11.86 -3.69 8.60
N ARG A 173 -11.05 -3.95 7.56
CA ARG A 173 -10.05 -5.01 7.52
C ARG A 173 -8.66 -4.41 7.37
N LEU A 174 -7.71 -4.92 8.16
CA LEU A 174 -6.29 -4.58 8.05
C LEU A 174 -5.46 -5.86 8.12
N ASP A 175 -4.49 -6.00 7.25
CA ASP A 175 -3.55 -7.12 7.22
C ASP A 175 -2.12 -6.57 7.25
N VAL A 176 -1.41 -6.78 8.35
CA VAL A 176 -0.06 -6.25 8.60
C VAL A 176 0.96 -7.38 8.51
N PHE A 177 2.04 -7.13 7.79
CA PHE A 177 3.11 -8.10 7.60
C PHE A 177 4.45 -7.50 8.04
N VAL A 178 5.29 -8.35 8.63
CA VAL A 178 6.63 -7.97 9.09
C VAL A 178 7.64 -9.09 8.82
N GLN A 179 8.90 -8.72 8.70
CA GLN A 179 10.01 -9.68 8.73
C GLN A 179 10.38 -9.98 10.18
N GLY A 180 10.09 -11.20 10.63
CA GLY A 180 10.52 -11.65 11.96
C GLY A 180 12.05 -11.72 12.10
N ASN A 181 12.54 -11.70 13.32
CA ASN A 181 13.99 -11.89 13.58
C ASN A 181 14.49 -13.28 13.18
N ASP A 182 13.57 -14.20 12.89
CA ASP A 182 13.82 -15.54 12.32
C ASP A 182 13.87 -15.55 10.78
N ASN A 183 13.78 -14.38 10.13
CA ASN A 183 13.72 -14.20 8.67
C ASN A 183 12.48 -14.82 7.99
N ASN A 184 11.43 -15.09 8.72
CA ASN A 184 10.13 -15.48 8.18
C ASN A 184 9.23 -14.26 7.98
N LEU A 185 8.24 -14.41 7.08
CA LEU A 185 7.11 -13.50 6.97
C LEU A 185 6.13 -13.78 8.08
N TRP A 186 5.81 -12.80 8.89
CA TRP A 186 4.80 -12.86 9.93
C TRP A 186 3.64 -11.95 9.62
N HIS A 187 2.43 -12.39 9.96
CA HIS A 187 1.15 -11.76 9.63
C HIS A 187 0.31 -11.56 10.89
N LYS A 188 -0.35 -10.41 10.96
CA LYS A 188 -1.34 -10.06 11.97
C LYS A 188 -2.45 -9.26 11.31
N TRP A 189 -3.72 -9.54 11.67
CA TRP A 189 -4.84 -8.84 11.04
C TRP A 189 -5.87 -8.34 12.04
N TRP A 190 -6.55 -7.29 11.64
CA TRP A 190 -7.76 -6.76 12.25
C TRP A 190 -8.98 -7.30 11.50
N ASP A 191 -9.96 -7.90 12.22
CA ASP A 191 -11.15 -8.51 11.63
C ASP A 191 -12.39 -7.61 11.68
N GLY A 192 -12.23 -6.35 12.09
CA GLY A 192 -13.31 -5.39 12.34
C GLY A 192 -13.70 -5.26 13.81
N SER A 193 -13.24 -6.18 14.68
CA SER A 193 -13.54 -6.19 16.11
C SER A 193 -12.33 -6.43 17.00
N ARG A 194 -11.35 -7.17 16.53
CA ARG A 194 -10.15 -7.53 17.30
C ARG A 194 -8.96 -7.82 16.40
N TRP A 195 -7.77 -7.64 16.95
CA TRP A 195 -6.52 -8.10 16.36
C TRP A 195 -6.33 -9.61 16.56
N SER A 196 -5.88 -10.31 15.51
CA SER A 196 -5.47 -11.72 15.59
C SER A 196 -4.20 -11.88 16.44
N GLN A 197 -3.82 -13.14 16.70
CA GLN A 197 -2.45 -13.46 17.07
C GLN A 197 -1.54 -13.38 15.83
N TRP A 198 -0.21 -13.34 16.05
CA TRP A 198 0.76 -13.40 14.97
C TRP A 198 0.80 -14.79 14.34
N GLU A 199 0.71 -14.84 13.01
CA GLU A 199 0.78 -16.05 12.19
C GLU A 199 2.11 -16.09 11.42
N ASN A 200 2.81 -17.23 11.43
CA ASN A 200 4.03 -17.43 10.66
C ASN A 200 3.70 -17.97 9.27
N LEU A 201 3.98 -17.21 8.23
CA LEU A 201 3.76 -17.57 6.83
C LEU A 201 4.99 -18.21 6.16
N GLY A 202 6.06 -18.43 6.92
CA GLY A 202 7.30 -19.00 6.41
C GLY A 202 8.09 -18.02 5.54
N ALA A 203 9.02 -18.56 4.77
CA ALA A 203 9.92 -17.80 3.90
C ALA A 203 10.26 -18.59 2.63
N PRO A 204 10.70 -17.93 1.55
CA PRO A 204 11.40 -18.61 0.47
C PRO A 204 12.72 -19.20 0.99
N ARG A 205 13.29 -20.14 0.23
CA ARG A 205 14.56 -20.78 0.61
C ARG A 205 15.64 -19.75 0.95
N GLY A 206 16.20 -19.84 2.13
CA GLY A 206 17.22 -18.92 2.65
C GLY A 206 16.69 -17.74 3.44
N GLY A 207 15.37 -17.60 3.58
CA GLY A 207 14.75 -16.54 4.39
C GLY A 207 14.54 -15.23 3.65
N LEU A 208 13.85 -14.31 4.32
CA LEU A 208 13.71 -12.92 3.88
C LEU A 208 14.98 -12.14 4.19
N ARG A 209 15.41 -11.32 3.23
CA ARG A 209 16.57 -10.42 3.39
C ARG A 209 16.17 -9.02 3.81
N ASP A 210 14.96 -8.61 3.46
CA ASP A 210 14.42 -7.26 3.71
C ASP A 210 12.96 -7.28 4.14
N SER A 211 12.42 -6.09 4.45
CA SER A 211 11.02 -5.89 4.78
C SER A 211 10.09 -6.32 3.65
N PRO A 212 8.88 -6.80 3.95
CA PRO A 212 7.91 -7.17 2.93
C PRO A 212 7.21 -5.95 2.32
N GLY A 213 6.64 -6.13 1.11
CA GLY A 213 5.60 -5.30 0.52
C GLY A 213 4.29 -6.06 0.41
N ALA A 214 3.15 -5.39 0.48
CA ALA A 214 1.84 -6.02 0.36
C ALA A 214 0.83 -5.12 -0.37
N VAL A 215 -0.11 -5.76 -1.07
CA VAL A 215 -1.22 -5.10 -1.75
C VAL A 215 -2.44 -6.00 -1.79
N SER A 216 -3.61 -5.41 -1.95
CA SER A 216 -4.84 -6.10 -2.33
C SER A 216 -5.42 -5.46 -3.58
N TRP A 217 -5.94 -6.28 -4.50
CA TRP A 217 -6.68 -5.82 -5.67
C TRP A 217 -8.18 -6.20 -5.63
N GLY A 218 -8.63 -6.77 -4.53
CA GLY A 218 -10.04 -7.12 -4.37
C GLY A 218 -10.35 -7.92 -3.11
N PRO A 219 -11.63 -8.19 -2.83
CA PRO A 219 -12.05 -8.92 -1.65
C PRO A 219 -11.39 -10.31 -1.53
N ASN A 220 -10.99 -10.64 -0.32
CA ASN A 220 -10.33 -11.93 0.00
C ASN A 220 -9.03 -12.19 -0.77
N ARG A 221 -8.39 -11.14 -1.26
CA ARG A 221 -7.10 -11.24 -1.93
C ARG A 221 -6.04 -10.38 -1.27
N ILE A 222 -4.89 -10.96 -0.97
CA ILE A 222 -3.67 -10.24 -0.59
C ILE A 222 -2.50 -10.84 -1.34
N ASP A 223 -1.64 -9.99 -1.82
CA ASP A 223 -0.39 -10.32 -2.49
C ASP A 223 0.77 -9.74 -1.67
N CYS A 224 1.70 -10.61 -1.26
CA CYS A 224 2.89 -10.25 -0.49
C CYS A 224 4.14 -10.47 -1.33
N PHE A 225 5.03 -9.49 -1.31
CA PHE A 225 6.29 -9.49 -2.03
C PHE A 225 7.45 -9.35 -1.06
N VAL A 226 8.49 -10.14 -1.23
CA VAL A 226 9.68 -10.08 -0.39
C VAL A 226 10.95 -10.19 -1.22
N ARG A 227 12.05 -9.63 -0.72
CA ARG A 227 13.39 -9.91 -1.22
C ARG A 227 13.92 -11.17 -0.53
N GLY A 228 14.21 -12.20 -1.33
CA GLY A 228 14.84 -13.42 -0.83
C GLY A 228 16.35 -13.26 -0.65
N ASN A 229 16.98 -14.26 -0.06
CA ASN A 229 18.43 -14.27 0.18
C ASN A 229 19.29 -14.31 -1.11
N ASN A 230 18.65 -14.56 -2.26
CA ASN A 230 19.28 -14.56 -3.59
C ASN A 230 19.06 -13.25 -4.37
N ASP A 231 18.62 -12.18 -3.70
CA ASP A 231 18.34 -10.86 -4.26
C ASP A 231 17.26 -10.86 -5.36
N ARG A 232 16.38 -11.86 -5.31
CA ARG A 232 15.24 -12.00 -6.21
C ARG A 232 13.95 -11.65 -5.47
N MET A 233 12.95 -11.16 -6.21
CA MET A 233 11.63 -10.91 -5.68
C MET A 233 10.85 -12.23 -5.64
N TRP A 234 10.30 -12.52 -4.46
CA TRP A 234 9.43 -13.66 -4.25
C TRP A 234 8.03 -13.16 -3.90
N HIS A 235 7.03 -13.92 -4.37
CA HIS A 235 5.61 -13.60 -4.25
C HIS A 235 4.87 -14.72 -3.54
N LYS A 236 3.94 -14.34 -2.70
CA LYS A 236 3.02 -15.24 -1.99
C LYS A 236 1.68 -14.55 -1.84
N TRP A 237 0.57 -15.26 -2.06
CA TRP A 237 -0.74 -14.63 -1.99
C TRP A 237 -1.77 -15.47 -1.22
N TRP A 238 -2.72 -14.76 -0.63
CA TRP A 238 -3.96 -15.29 -0.09
C TRP A 238 -5.04 -15.27 -1.17
N ASN A 239 -5.75 -16.40 -1.35
CA ASN A 239 -6.78 -16.55 -2.38
C ASN A 239 -8.20 -16.62 -1.81
N GLY A 240 -8.40 -16.20 -0.55
CA GLY A 240 -9.68 -16.27 0.15
C GLY A 240 -9.84 -17.52 1.03
N SER A 241 -9.01 -18.56 0.82
CA SER A 241 -9.07 -19.80 1.59
C SER A 241 -7.73 -20.30 2.11
N ARG A 242 -6.66 -20.04 1.39
CA ARG A 242 -5.31 -20.50 1.75
C ARG A 242 -4.23 -19.58 1.16
N TRP A 243 -3.07 -19.57 1.81
CA TRP A 243 -1.86 -19.00 1.26
C TRP A 243 -1.26 -19.91 0.18
N SER A 244 -0.77 -19.30 -0.90
CA SER A 244 -0.02 -20.01 -1.95
C SER A 244 1.34 -20.49 -1.44
N ASN A 245 2.04 -21.27 -2.26
CA ASN A 245 3.49 -21.42 -2.14
C ASN A 245 4.20 -20.14 -2.58
N TRP A 246 5.50 -20.03 -2.30
CA TRP A 246 6.34 -18.94 -2.80
C TRP A 246 6.61 -19.10 -4.29
N GLU A 247 6.42 -18.02 -5.06
CA GLU A 247 6.72 -17.90 -6.49
C GLU A 247 7.92 -16.98 -6.68
N ASP A 248 8.87 -17.36 -7.53
CA ASP A 248 10.06 -16.56 -7.86
C ASP A 248 9.77 -15.66 -9.07
N LEU A 249 9.75 -14.36 -8.87
CA LEU A 249 9.51 -13.33 -9.91
C LEU A 249 10.78 -12.75 -10.52
N GLY A 250 11.92 -13.25 -10.15
CA GLY A 250 13.20 -12.75 -10.64
C GLY A 250 13.64 -11.44 -10.00
N SER A 251 14.54 -10.75 -10.67
CA SER A 251 15.07 -9.44 -10.25
C SER A 251 15.39 -8.58 -11.47
N PRO A 252 15.50 -7.24 -11.29
CA PRO A 252 16.16 -6.41 -12.30
C PRO A 252 17.60 -6.87 -12.54
N PRO A 253 18.25 -6.43 -13.64
CA PRO A 253 19.67 -6.69 -13.86
C PRO A 253 20.51 -6.29 -12.63
N ARG A 254 21.37 -7.19 -12.16
CA ARG A 254 22.23 -7.07 -10.97
C ARG A 254 21.52 -7.17 -9.62
N GLY A 255 20.19 -7.42 -9.57
CA GLY A 255 19.44 -7.51 -8.32
C GLY A 255 18.82 -6.18 -7.88
N PHE A 256 18.35 -6.16 -6.64
CA PHE A 256 17.76 -4.98 -6.02
C PHE A 256 18.02 -4.96 -4.51
N GLU A 257 17.85 -3.80 -3.91
CA GLU A 257 18.03 -3.56 -2.48
C GLU A 257 16.73 -3.05 -1.84
N GLY A 258 16.56 -3.36 -0.56
CA GLY A 258 15.41 -2.92 0.24
C GLY A 258 14.12 -3.70 -0.02
N ALA A 259 13.05 -3.17 0.50
CA ALA A 259 11.72 -3.75 0.40
C ALA A 259 11.07 -3.50 -0.97
N PRO A 260 10.35 -4.47 -1.56
CA PRO A 260 9.41 -4.19 -2.65
C PRO A 260 8.25 -3.31 -2.17
N ALA A 261 7.76 -2.42 -3.02
CA ALA A 261 6.45 -1.79 -2.88
C ALA A 261 5.47 -2.39 -3.88
N ALA A 262 4.18 -2.31 -3.57
CA ALA A 262 3.14 -2.78 -4.49
C ALA A 262 1.91 -1.86 -4.44
N SER A 263 1.23 -1.77 -5.58
CA SER A 263 0.01 -0.99 -5.79
C SER A 263 -0.92 -1.74 -6.74
N SER A 264 -2.21 -1.41 -6.70
CA SER A 264 -3.19 -1.94 -7.64
C SER A 264 -4.25 -0.89 -7.95
N TRP A 265 -4.61 -0.75 -9.22
CA TRP A 265 -5.67 0.17 -9.67
C TRP A 265 -6.90 -0.55 -10.23
N ALA A 266 -6.88 -1.87 -10.27
CA ALA A 266 -8.01 -2.69 -10.73
C ALA A 266 -7.88 -4.14 -10.26
N PRO A 267 -8.97 -4.92 -10.25
CA PRO A 267 -8.90 -6.37 -10.09
C PRO A 267 -7.93 -7.00 -11.11
N ASN A 268 -7.17 -7.99 -10.67
CA ASN A 268 -6.16 -8.67 -11.47
C ASN A 268 -5.02 -7.77 -12.03
N ARG A 269 -4.84 -6.59 -11.47
CA ARG A 269 -3.69 -5.72 -11.75
C ARG A 269 -2.84 -5.55 -10.51
N ILE A 270 -1.54 -5.74 -10.65
CA ILE A 270 -0.56 -5.43 -9.60
C ILE A 270 0.62 -4.73 -10.25
N ASP A 271 1.07 -3.64 -9.65
CA ASP A 271 2.27 -2.91 -10.01
C ASP A 271 3.26 -3.01 -8.86
N THR A 272 4.46 -3.53 -9.10
CA THR A 272 5.52 -3.69 -8.09
C THR A 272 6.71 -2.83 -8.41
N PHE A 273 7.33 -2.26 -7.38
CA PHE A 273 8.46 -1.35 -7.50
C PHE A 273 9.58 -1.76 -6.56
N VAL A 274 10.82 -1.69 -7.04
CA VAL A 274 12.02 -1.95 -6.25
C VAL A 274 13.11 -0.92 -6.56
N ARG A 275 14.06 -0.73 -5.64
CA ARG A 275 15.30 -0.01 -5.92
C ARG A 275 16.36 -0.98 -6.43
N GLY A 276 16.74 -0.88 -7.69
CA GLY A 276 17.80 -1.67 -8.27
C GLY A 276 19.18 -1.28 -7.73
N ASP A 277 20.17 -2.15 -7.89
CA ASP A 277 21.55 -1.91 -7.48
C ASP A 277 22.20 -0.71 -8.19
N ASN A 278 21.62 -0.27 -9.32
CA ASN A 278 22.01 0.96 -10.02
C ASN A 278 21.41 2.25 -9.41
N ASN A 279 20.68 2.13 -8.29
CA ASN A 279 19.92 3.21 -7.64
C ASN A 279 18.80 3.82 -8.51
N ASN A 280 18.34 3.12 -9.52
CA ASN A 280 17.10 3.46 -10.23
C ASN A 280 15.89 2.77 -9.59
N MET A 281 14.72 3.31 -9.83
CA MET A 281 13.46 2.62 -9.54
C MET A 281 13.12 1.70 -10.69
N TRP A 282 12.87 0.43 -10.38
CA TRP A 282 12.46 -0.59 -11.33
C TRP A 282 11.03 -1.00 -11.08
N HIS A 283 10.32 -1.31 -12.17
CA HIS A 283 8.89 -1.64 -12.18
C HIS A 283 8.66 -3.00 -12.84
N LYS A 284 7.70 -3.75 -12.31
CA LYS A 284 7.21 -5.01 -12.86
C LYS A 284 5.73 -5.13 -12.52
N TRP A 285 4.90 -5.56 -13.49
CA TRP A 285 3.46 -5.62 -13.26
C TRP A 285 2.84 -6.94 -13.69
N TRP A 286 1.75 -7.28 -13.02
CA TRP A 286 0.82 -8.35 -13.38
C TRP A 286 -0.37 -7.76 -14.15
N ASN A 287 -0.73 -8.34 -15.29
CA ASN A 287 -1.81 -7.88 -16.15
C ASN A 287 -3.06 -8.77 -16.10
N GLY A 288 -3.17 -9.66 -15.12
CA GLY A 288 -4.24 -10.63 -14.99
C GLY A 288 -3.90 -12.01 -15.55
N SER A 289 -2.88 -12.13 -16.41
CA SER A 289 -2.47 -13.40 -17.02
C SER A 289 -0.98 -13.71 -16.93
N ARG A 290 -0.14 -12.68 -16.91
CA ARG A 290 1.32 -12.84 -16.86
C ARG A 290 2.01 -11.63 -16.21
N TRP A 291 3.17 -11.88 -15.66
CA TRP A 291 4.09 -10.82 -15.21
C TRP A 291 4.84 -10.23 -16.42
N SER A 292 5.01 -8.91 -16.42
CA SER A 292 5.86 -8.21 -17.39
C SER A 292 7.34 -8.55 -17.19
N ASN A 293 8.18 -8.09 -18.10
CA ASN A 293 9.62 -7.92 -17.80
C ASN A 293 9.82 -6.75 -16.83
N TRP A 294 11.03 -6.65 -16.26
CA TRP A 294 11.44 -5.49 -15.48
C TRP A 294 11.66 -4.27 -16.37
N GLU A 295 11.11 -3.14 -15.98
CA GLU A 295 11.22 -1.83 -16.63
C GLU A 295 12.01 -0.87 -15.75
N ASP A 296 12.99 -0.17 -16.32
CA ASP A 296 13.78 0.87 -15.62
C ASP A 296 13.07 2.21 -15.72
N LEU A 297 12.60 2.73 -14.60
CA LEU A 297 11.93 4.04 -14.50
C LEU A 297 12.87 5.21 -14.16
N GLY A 298 14.17 4.94 -14.15
CA GLY A 298 15.18 5.93 -13.80
C GLY A 298 15.16 6.31 -12.31
N ALA A 299 15.74 7.46 -12.02
CA ALA A 299 15.88 7.97 -10.67
C ALA A 299 15.83 9.50 -10.64
N PRO A 300 15.51 10.13 -9.51
CA PRO A 300 15.76 11.54 -9.29
C PRO A 300 17.28 11.81 -9.30
N ARG A 301 17.64 13.08 -9.48
CA ARG A 301 19.06 13.48 -9.49
C ARG A 301 19.80 12.94 -8.26
N GLY A 302 20.83 12.17 -8.51
CA GLY A 302 21.66 11.55 -7.46
C GLY A 302 21.23 10.15 -7.02
N GLY A 303 20.17 9.59 -7.62
CA GLY A 303 19.70 8.22 -7.40
C GLY A 303 18.69 8.06 -6.27
N VAL A 304 18.03 6.92 -6.26
CA VAL A 304 17.12 6.48 -5.21
C VAL A 304 17.92 5.99 -3.99
N ARG A 305 17.50 6.38 -2.78
CA ARG A 305 18.19 6.06 -1.52
C ARG A 305 17.31 5.26 -0.52
N SER A 306 16.13 4.87 -0.91
CA SER A 306 15.20 4.10 -0.07
C SER A 306 14.49 3.01 -0.87
N SER A 307 13.80 2.12 -0.20
CA SER A 307 12.72 1.39 -0.82
C SER A 307 11.66 2.37 -1.33
N PRO A 308 10.95 2.06 -2.43
CA PRO A 308 9.82 2.87 -2.88
C PRO A 308 8.59 2.70 -1.98
N GLY A 309 7.67 3.66 -2.04
CA GLY A 309 6.28 3.54 -1.63
C GLY A 309 5.41 3.72 -2.86
N ALA A 310 4.28 3.01 -2.94
CA ALA A 310 3.40 3.10 -4.09
C ALA A 310 1.92 2.99 -3.71
N VAL A 311 1.06 3.71 -4.44
CA VAL A 311 -0.39 3.68 -4.29
C VAL A 311 -1.08 3.98 -5.62
N SER A 312 -2.32 3.55 -5.74
CA SER A 312 -3.23 4.00 -6.79
C SER A 312 -4.50 4.58 -6.15
N TRP A 313 -5.01 5.65 -6.73
CA TRP A 313 -6.31 6.23 -6.37
C TRP A 313 -7.34 6.11 -7.50
N GLY A 314 -7.02 5.46 -8.59
CA GLY A 314 -7.93 5.29 -9.72
C GLY A 314 -7.33 4.44 -10.83
N ARG A 315 -8.17 4.08 -11.79
CA ARG A 315 -7.76 3.30 -12.96
C ARG A 315 -6.72 4.06 -13.79
N ASN A 316 -5.71 3.32 -14.27
CA ASN A 316 -4.57 3.86 -15.02
C ASN A 316 -3.78 4.93 -14.27
N ARG A 317 -3.85 4.93 -12.94
CA ARG A 317 -3.08 5.81 -12.09
C ARG A 317 -2.24 5.02 -11.11
N VAL A 318 -0.96 5.30 -11.09
CA VAL A 318 -0.03 4.81 -10.05
C VAL A 318 0.86 5.96 -9.63
N ASP A 319 0.98 6.17 -8.34
CA ASP A 319 1.86 7.15 -7.72
C ASP A 319 2.96 6.43 -6.95
N ALA A 320 4.22 6.70 -7.27
CA ALA A 320 5.39 6.10 -6.65
C ALA A 320 6.27 7.17 -5.99
N PHE A 321 6.75 6.87 -4.80
CA PHE A 321 7.53 7.79 -3.97
C PHE A 321 8.83 7.14 -3.52
N VAL A 322 9.90 7.93 -3.50
CA VAL A 322 11.22 7.50 -3.02
C VAL A 322 11.89 8.62 -2.22
N ARG A 323 12.88 8.27 -1.41
CA ARG A 323 13.84 9.24 -0.87
C ARG A 323 15.00 9.38 -1.86
N GLY A 324 15.31 10.62 -2.23
CA GLY A 324 16.48 10.95 -3.04
C GLY A 324 17.75 11.17 -2.19
N ARG A 325 18.85 11.50 -2.85
CA ARG A 325 20.16 11.74 -2.20
C ARG A 325 20.20 12.98 -1.30
N ASN A 326 19.30 13.93 -1.54
CA ASN A 326 19.15 15.16 -0.75
C ASN A 326 18.26 14.99 0.49
N ASP A 327 17.86 13.73 0.82
CA ASP A 327 16.92 13.38 1.88
C ASP A 327 15.55 14.03 1.75
N HIS A 328 15.18 14.39 0.51
CA HIS A 328 13.85 14.81 0.12
C HIS A 328 13.02 13.62 -0.36
N MET A 329 11.70 13.76 -0.24
CA MET A 329 10.73 12.88 -0.87
C MET A 329 10.57 13.29 -2.34
N TRP A 330 10.69 12.31 -3.24
CA TRP A 330 10.49 12.46 -4.68
C TRP A 330 9.31 11.64 -5.13
N HIS A 331 8.56 12.16 -6.07
CA HIS A 331 7.33 11.61 -6.60
C HIS A 331 7.43 11.41 -8.11
N LYS A 332 6.93 10.29 -8.59
CA LYS A 332 6.77 9.95 -10.00
C LYS A 332 5.45 9.23 -10.16
N TRP A 333 4.73 9.50 -11.24
CA TRP A 333 3.44 8.87 -11.45
C TRP A 333 3.18 8.49 -12.89
N TYR A 334 2.33 7.48 -13.04
CA TYR A 334 1.76 7.04 -14.29
C TYR A 334 0.33 7.58 -14.41
N ALA A 335 0.00 8.26 -15.53
CA ALA A 335 -1.32 8.80 -15.84
C ALA A 335 -1.46 9.10 -17.33
#